data_978d0a39423284bd580ae4bc4425c53b
#
_entry.id   978d0a39423284bd580ae4bc4425c53b
#
_cell.length_a   1.000
_cell.length_b   1.000
_cell.length_c   1.000
_cell.angle_alpha   90.00
_cell.angle_beta   90.00
_cell.angle_gamma   90.00
#
_symmetry.space_group_name_H-M   'P 1'
#
loop_
_entity.id
_entity.type
_entity.pdbx_description
1 polymer ?
#
loop_
_entity_poly.entity_id
_entity_poly.type
_entity_poly.pdbx_seq_one_letter_code
_entity_poly.pdbx_strand_id
1 'polypeptide(L)'
;MWKGHHHHGSYPFHTAEWLVIDGPLNRELFHQAIEFTLKEAKALHWRALEKDGRVYRIDDVDVRPPQFADLSHLDDQAILDWADCAVEPPFDLSAGHLYDYVFAHLDDNKYGLFFRAHHVALDGYAYGLMINRFLDYYQSLKNASALKNKAFDHFEKFLADEQRYLASPKAEQDLQFWRENFSHELAPKKRLKRKLKQPFYQGPRYEEVIDWETQQKMNALAAELKLPSAMVVMAVMMSYLVKQSGDSKQCFGVPMMSRLGTASMRIPCLVMNILPLRLAGTGQENLKETVQLLAQRFAEVRPHQNSYFEQMRFVLDGFDPFDNILFGPIVNWIPYPLPEYFEGCHLTKTTISAGPIEDFDIAITNKFVDGVERLYLAVDGHKELYNVEALGEYWHDFMRMLRLWLQQPEQLANQLSIEKKLPD
;
A
#
# COMPACT_ATOMS: atom_id res chain seq x y z
N MET A 1 -13.08 1.47 -6.97
CA MET A 1 -13.26 0.22 -6.21
C MET A 1 -14.66 -0.39 -6.32
N TRP A 2 -15.79 0.32 -6.12
CA TRP A 2 -17.14 -0.25 -6.30
C TRP A 2 -17.34 -0.91 -7.66
N LYS A 3 -17.02 -0.21 -8.76
CA LYS A 3 -17.10 -0.78 -10.11
C LYS A 3 -16.20 -2.00 -10.29
N GLY A 4 -14.99 -1.95 -9.74
CA GLY A 4 -14.07 -3.08 -9.75
C GLY A 4 -14.64 -4.29 -8.98
N HIS A 5 -15.22 -4.07 -7.80
CA HIS A 5 -15.89 -5.11 -7.01
C HIS A 5 -17.00 -5.80 -7.80
N HIS A 6 -17.84 -5.05 -8.51
CA HIS A 6 -18.89 -5.63 -9.35
C HIS A 6 -18.36 -6.37 -10.58
N HIS A 7 -17.24 -5.91 -11.15
CA HIS A 7 -16.64 -6.52 -12.34
C HIS A 7 -15.80 -7.75 -12.01
N HIS A 8 -15.03 -7.72 -10.91
CA HIS A 8 -14.06 -8.74 -10.53
C HIS A 8 -14.45 -9.55 -9.28
N GLY A 9 -15.54 -9.19 -8.60
CA GLY A 9 -15.91 -9.73 -7.30
C GLY A 9 -15.18 -9.05 -6.13
N SER A 10 -15.52 -9.46 -4.92
CA SER A 10 -14.95 -8.92 -3.68
C SER A 10 -13.46 -9.24 -3.51
N TYR A 11 -13.07 -10.40 -3.92
CA TYR A 11 -11.82 -11.08 -3.61
C TYR A 11 -10.54 -10.28 -3.87
N PRO A 12 -10.35 -9.60 -5.03
CA PRO A 12 -9.14 -8.84 -5.29
C PRO A 12 -8.93 -7.64 -4.36
N PHE A 13 -10.00 -7.19 -3.71
CA PHE A 13 -10.00 -5.99 -2.88
C PHE A 13 -9.89 -6.28 -1.39
N HIS A 14 -9.53 -7.51 -1.01
CA HIS A 14 -9.27 -7.84 0.38
C HIS A 14 -7.88 -7.37 0.78
N THR A 15 -7.81 -6.65 1.88
CA THR A 15 -6.56 -6.30 2.56
C THR A 15 -6.55 -6.97 3.93
N ALA A 16 -5.40 -7.44 4.39
CA ALA A 16 -5.30 -8.10 5.69
C ALA A 16 -3.92 -7.93 6.31
N GLU A 17 -3.93 -7.70 7.62
CA GLU A 17 -2.74 -7.60 8.45
C GLU A 17 -2.82 -8.60 9.60
N TRP A 18 -1.69 -9.20 9.94
CA TRP A 18 -1.50 -10.03 11.11
C TRP A 18 -0.52 -9.37 12.07
N LEU A 19 -0.97 -9.05 13.28
CA LEU A 19 -0.14 -8.47 14.33
C LEU A 19 0.04 -9.52 15.43
N VAL A 20 1.28 -9.92 15.68
CA VAL A 20 1.65 -10.74 16.84
C VAL A 20 2.06 -9.83 18.00
N ILE A 21 1.57 -10.13 19.18
CA ILE A 21 1.84 -9.44 20.43
C ILE A 21 2.43 -10.48 21.37
N ASP A 22 3.73 -10.41 21.62
CA ASP A 22 4.47 -11.35 22.45
C ASP A 22 4.92 -10.66 23.75
N GLY A 23 4.36 -11.05 24.88
CA GLY A 23 4.64 -10.47 26.19
C GLY A 23 3.43 -10.38 27.11
N PRO A 24 3.56 -9.70 28.27
CA PRO A 24 2.59 -9.69 29.34
C PRO A 24 1.34 -8.84 29.04
N LEU A 25 0.57 -9.23 28.03
CA LEU A 25 -0.68 -8.57 27.63
C LEU A 25 -1.84 -8.96 28.56
N ASN A 26 -2.58 -7.98 29.06
CA ASN A 26 -3.89 -8.25 29.67
C ASN A 26 -4.93 -8.43 28.55
N ARG A 27 -5.36 -9.66 28.37
CA ARG A 27 -6.26 -10.09 27.28
C ARG A 27 -7.61 -9.34 27.32
N GLU A 28 -8.22 -9.22 28.51
CA GLU A 28 -9.52 -8.59 28.69
C GLU A 28 -9.46 -7.09 28.35
N LEU A 29 -8.42 -6.40 28.84
CA LEU A 29 -8.23 -4.97 28.53
C LEU A 29 -7.94 -4.75 27.05
N PHE A 30 -7.19 -5.66 26.41
CA PHE A 30 -6.89 -5.52 24.99
C PHE A 30 -8.14 -5.76 24.14
N HIS A 31 -8.97 -6.73 24.49
CA HIS A 31 -10.26 -6.95 23.83
C HIS A 31 -11.17 -5.72 23.95
N GLN A 32 -11.27 -5.12 25.15
CA GLN A 32 -12.03 -3.88 25.38
C GLN A 32 -11.46 -2.72 24.53
N ALA A 33 -10.14 -2.62 24.42
CA ALA A 33 -9.50 -1.59 23.60
C ALA A 33 -9.87 -1.72 22.11
N ILE A 34 -9.92 -2.96 21.60
CA ILE A 34 -10.40 -3.23 20.23
C ILE A 34 -11.85 -2.79 20.08
N GLU A 35 -12.74 -3.19 20.99
CA GLU A 35 -14.15 -2.81 20.94
C GLU A 35 -14.36 -1.30 20.97
N PHE A 36 -13.65 -0.59 21.87
CA PHE A 36 -13.76 0.88 21.96
C PHE A 36 -13.28 1.56 20.69
N THR A 37 -12.19 1.08 20.08
CA THR A 37 -11.69 1.60 18.81
C THR A 37 -12.69 1.37 17.70
N LEU A 38 -13.27 0.17 17.60
CA LEU A 38 -14.29 -0.14 16.59
C LEU A 38 -15.52 0.75 16.75
N LYS A 39 -16.01 0.96 17.99
CA LYS A 39 -17.13 1.86 18.26
C LYS A 39 -16.84 3.31 17.88
N GLU A 40 -15.58 3.77 18.05
CA GLU A 40 -15.16 5.11 17.67
C GLU A 40 -14.97 5.27 16.15
N ALA A 41 -14.56 4.22 15.45
CA ALA A 41 -14.26 4.23 14.00
C ALA A 41 -15.54 4.27 13.12
N LYS A 42 -16.40 5.26 13.31
CA LYS A 42 -17.69 5.40 12.62
C LYS A 42 -17.58 5.41 11.11
N ALA A 43 -16.42 5.81 10.58
CA ALA A 43 -16.15 5.75 9.13
C ALA A 43 -16.23 4.34 8.53
N LEU A 44 -16.21 3.28 9.37
CA LEU A 44 -16.31 1.87 8.96
C LEU A 44 -17.73 1.30 9.02
N HIS A 45 -18.72 2.03 9.57
CA HIS A 45 -20.05 1.53 9.83
C HIS A 45 -21.05 2.01 8.79
N TRP A 46 -20.88 1.52 7.55
CA TRP A 46 -21.74 1.89 6.44
C TRP A 46 -21.95 0.73 5.48
N ARG A 47 -22.98 0.82 4.69
CA ARG A 47 -23.26 -0.09 3.59
C ARG A 47 -23.47 0.68 2.29
N ALA A 48 -23.25 -0.02 1.19
CA ALA A 48 -23.50 0.50 -0.14
C ALA A 48 -24.96 0.22 -0.54
N LEU A 49 -25.65 1.23 -1.07
CA LEU A 49 -26.97 1.12 -1.66
C LEU A 49 -26.89 1.59 -3.11
N GLU A 50 -27.15 0.67 -4.04
CA GLU A 50 -27.31 1.04 -5.46
C GLU A 50 -28.76 1.41 -5.74
N LYS A 51 -28.97 2.61 -6.30
CA LYS A 51 -30.28 3.11 -6.71
C LYS A 51 -30.11 3.99 -7.94
N ASP A 52 -30.92 3.74 -8.98
CA ASP A 52 -30.93 4.50 -10.23
C ASP A 52 -29.54 4.62 -10.90
N GLY A 53 -28.75 3.53 -10.88
CA GLY A 53 -27.39 3.48 -11.42
C GLY A 53 -26.36 4.30 -10.65
N ARG A 54 -26.69 4.75 -9.46
CA ARG A 54 -25.79 5.46 -8.52
C ARG A 54 -25.61 4.67 -7.25
N VAL A 55 -24.44 4.80 -6.64
CA VAL A 55 -24.12 4.16 -5.38
C VAL A 55 -24.11 5.19 -4.27
N TYR A 56 -24.85 4.90 -3.22
CA TYR A 56 -24.96 5.72 -2.03
C TYR A 56 -24.34 5.01 -0.85
N ARG A 57 -23.66 5.78 -0.01
CA ARG A 57 -23.24 5.34 1.31
C ARG A 57 -24.38 5.56 2.31
N ILE A 58 -24.71 4.54 3.06
CA ILE A 58 -25.75 4.57 4.11
C ILE A 58 -25.10 4.20 5.45
N ASP A 59 -25.09 5.14 6.39
CA ASP A 59 -24.46 4.98 7.71
C ASP A 59 -25.48 4.44 8.75
N ASP A 60 -25.97 3.21 8.54
CA ASP A 60 -26.96 2.54 9.35
C ASP A 60 -26.52 1.13 9.82
N VAL A 61 -25.20 0.89 9.81
CA VAL A 61 -24.63 -0.42 10.14
C VAL A 61 -24.11 -0.42 11.57
N ASP A 62 -24.46 -1.46 12.33
CA ASP A 62 -23.95 -1.70 13.66
C ASP A 62 -22.46 -2.12 13.65
N VAL A 63 -21.78 -1.86 14.77
CA VAL A 63 -20.41 -2.31 14.99
C VAL A 63 -20.34 -3.83 14.96
N ARG A 64 -19.50 -4.39 14.11
CA ARG A 64 -19.19 -5.82 14.16
C ARG A 64 -18.24 -6.09 15.31
N PRO A 65 -18.61 -6.97 16.27
CA PRO A 65 -17.74 -7.31 17.38
C PRO A 65 -16.53 -8.12 16.89
N PRO A 66 -15.36 -7.99 17.55
CA PRO A 66 -14.22 -8.85 17.28
C PRO A 66 -14.56 -10.31 17.59
N GLN A 67 -14.03 -11.22 16.79
CA GLN A 67 -14.12 -12.65 17.02
C GLN A 67 -12.93 -13.10 17.87
N PHE A 68 -13.08 -14.26 18.55
CA PHE A 68 -11.98 -14.89 19.26
C PHE A 68 -11.66 -16.24 18.65
N ALA A 69 -10.35 -16.55 18.53
CA ALA A 69 -9.86 -17.86 18.08
C ALA A 69 -8.79 -18.40 19.05
N ASP A 70 -8.80 -19.72 19.28
CA ASP A 70 -7.71 -20.39 19.95
C ASP A 70 -6.86 -21.12 18.89
N LEU A 71 -5.69 -20.61 18.64
CA LEU A 71 -4.72 -21.12 17.66
C LEU A 71 -3.47 -21.69 18.36
N SER A 72 -3.49 -21.85 19.69
CA SER A 72 -2.34 -22.30 20.49
C SER A 72 -1.85 -23.72 20.15
N HIS A 73 -2.67 -24.48 19.45
CA HIS A 73 -2.34 -25.84 18.97
C HIS A 73 -1.65 -25.86 17.58
N LEU A 74 -1.48 -24.70 16.93
CA LEU A 74 -0.87 -24.54 15.61
C LEU A 74 0.57 -24.03 15.74
N ASP A 75 1.42 -24.46 14.82
CA ASP A 75 2.75 -23.87 14.64
C ASP A 75 2.67 -22.54 13.85
N ASP A 76 3.79 -21.82 13.79
CA ASP A 76 3.84 -20.50 13.14
C ASP A 76 3.44 -20.57 11.64
N GLN A 77 3.78 -21.65 10.91
CA GLN A 77 3.39 -21.80 9.51
C GLN A 77 1.90 -22.07 9.37
N ALA A 78 1.34 -22.95 10.19
CA ALA A 78 -0.08 -23.26 10.19
C ALA A 78 -0.94 -22.04 10.59
N ILE A 79 -0.41 -21.14 11.44
CA ILE A 79 -1.05 -19.86 11.77
C ILE A 79 -1.10 -18.94 10.54
N LEU A 80 -0.01 -18.85 9.77
CA LEU A 80 0.00 -18.06 8.54
C LEU A 80 -0.94 -18.64 7.49
N ASP A 81 -0.95 -19.97 7.33
CA ASP A 81 -1.90 -20.66 6.43
C ASP A 81 -3.35 -20.42 6.84
N TRP A 82 -3.62 -20.41 8.16
CA TRP A 82 -4.93 -20.01 8.68
C TRP A 82 -5.29 -18.57 8.33
N ALA A 83 -4.34 -17.63 8.48
CA ALA A 83 -4.54 -16.22 8.15
C ALA A 83 -4.82 -16.04 6.65
N ASP A 84 -4.10 -16.75 5.78
CA ASP A 84 -4.33 -16.76 4.34
C ASP A 84 -5.74 -17.26 3.99
N CYS A 85 -6.18 -18.36 4.59
CA CYS A 85 -7.55 -18.85 4.41
C CYS A 85 -8.59 -17.86 4.96
N ALA A 86 -8.28 -17.17 6.07
CA ALA A 86 -9.20 -16.21 6.68
C ALA A 86 -9.40 -14.93 5.84
N VAL A 87 -8.52 -14.64 4.87
CA VAL A 87 -8.71 -13.54 3.92
C VAL A 87 -9.79 -13.85 2.88
N GLU A 88 -9.98 -15.12 2.52
CA GLU A 88 -10.80 -15.54 1.37
C GLU A 88 -12.30 -15.21 1.44
N PRO A 89 -13.02 -15.33 2.58
CA PRO A 89 -14.45 -15.12 2.60
C PRO A 89 -14.85 -13.75 2.02
N PRO A 90 -15.85 -13.69 1.11
CA PRO A 90 -16.20 -12.45 0.44
C PRO A 90 -16.82 -11.43 1.40
N PHE A 91 -16.60 -10.14 1.11
CA PHE A 91 -17.30 -9.05 1.75
C PHE A 91 -18.61 -8.73 1.03
N ASP A 92 -19.68 -8.51 1.78
CA ASP A 92 -20.94 -7.99 1.28
C ASP A 92 -21.08 -6.51 1.61
N LEU A 93 -20.76 -5.67 0.64
CA LEU A 93 -20.82 -4.22 0.78
C LEU A 93 -22.24 -3.72 0.97
N SER A 94 -23.26 -4.44 0.47
CA SER A 94 -24.66 -4.06 0.61
C SER A 94 -25.22 -4.36 2.00
N ALA A 95 -24.67 -5.37 2.67
CA ALA A 95 -24.98 -5.68 4.07
C ALA A 95 -24.09 -4.91 5.07
N GLY A 96 -23.12 -4.11 4.60
CA GLY A 96 -22.19 -3.39 5.47
C GLY A 96 -21.11 -4.27 6.07
N HIS A 97 -20.86 -5.43 5.51
CA HIS A 97 -19.73 -6.26 5.89
C HIS A 97 -18.47 -5.72 5.20
N LEU A 98 -17.71 -4.90 5.91
CA LEU A 98 -16.54 -4.18 5.38
C LEU A 98 -15.23 -4.60 6.02
N TYR A 99 -15.26 -5.23 7.19
CA TYR A 99 -14.10 -5.65 7.97
C TYR A 99 -14.41 -6.81 8.91
N ASP A 100 -13.39 -7.57 9.27
CA ASP A 100 -13.41 -8.54 10.36
C ASP A 100 -12.16 -8.39 11.22
N TYR A 101 -12.33 -8.60 12.54
CA TYR A 101 -11.26 -8.68 13.52
C TYR A 101 -11.31 -10.03 14.21
N VAL A 102 -10.18 -10.71 14.31
CA VAL A 102 -10.04 -11.93 15.11
C VAL A 102 -8.89 -11.72 16.08
N PHE A 103 -9.21 -11.76 17.37
CA PHE A 103 -8.22 -11.77 18.44
C PHE A 103 -7.91 -13.23 18.77
N ALA A 104 -6.67 -13.66 18.57
CA ALA A 104 -6.27 -15.05 18.69
C ALA A 104 -5.37 -15.27 19.91
N HIS A 105 -5.55 -16.40 20.60
CA HIS A 105 -4.61 -16.94 21.57
C HIS A 105 -3.60 -17.86 20.84
N LEU A 106 -2.31 -17.60 21.00
CA LEU A 106 -1.24 -18.35 20.34
C LEU A 106 -0.42 -19.17 21.32
N ASP A 107 -0.14 -18.64 22.53
CA ASP A 107 0.60 -19.27 23.62
C ASP A 107 0.36 -18.49 24.93
N ASP A 108 0.90 -18.93 26.05
CA ASP A 108 0.66 -18.36 27.40
C ASP A 108 0.78 -16.83 27.47
N ASN A 109 1.72 -16.23 26.77
CA ASN A 109 1.90 -14.78 26.69
C ASN A 109 1.99 -14.28 25.24
N LYS A 110 1.44 -15.01 24.28
CA LYS A 110 1.51 -14.68 22.86
C LYS A 110 0.12 -14.64 22.27
N TYR A 111 -0.20 -13.51 21.66
CA TYR A 111 -1.51 -13.25 21.06
C TYR A 111 -1.37 -12.78 19.64
N GLY A 112 -2.39 -13.04 18.83
CA GLY A 112 -2.50 -12.56 17.47
C GLY A 112 -3.70 -11.63 17.30
N LEU A 113 -3.57 -10.61 16.45
CA LEU A 113 -4.68 -9.83 15.96
C LEU A 113 -4.70 -9.90 14.45
N PHE A 114 -5.66 -10.65 13.91
CA PHE A 114 -5.98 -10.68 12.50
C PHE A 114 -6.99 -9.58 12.20
N PHE A 115 -6.65 -8.74 11.25
CA PHE A 115 -7.51 -7.67 10.80
C PHE A 115 -7.60 -7.67 9.29
N ARG A 116 -8.76 -7.98 8.73
CA ARG A 116 -9.01 -7.84 7.30
C ARG A 116 -10.11 -6.82 7.03
N ALA A 117 -10.02 -6.16 5.88
CA ALA A 117 -11.04 -5.25 5.40
C ALA A 117 -11.15 -5.30 3.88
N HIS A 118 -12.34 -4.94 3.35
CA HIS A 118 -12.44 -4.55 1.95
C HIS A 118 -11.72 -3.22 1.73
N HIS A 119 -10.89 -3.13 0.71
CA HIS A 119 -10.04 -1.94 0.48
C HIS A 119 -10.85 -0.65 0.23
N VAL A 120 -12.15 -0.75 -0.08
CA VAL A 120 -13.06 0.43 -0.13
C VAL A 120 -13.24 1.10 1.25
N ALA A 121 -13.03 0.37 2.33
CA ALA A 121 -13.20 0.87 3.70
C ALA A 121 -11.91 1.46 4.27
N LEU A 122 -10.75 0.84 4.02
CA LEU A 122 -9.48 1.20 4.62
C LEU A 122 -8.34 1.18 3.61
N ASP A 123 -7.41 2.11 3.76
CA ASP A 123 -6.08 2.07 3.15
C ASP A 123 -4.99 1.73 4.19
N GLY A 124 -3.74 1.55 3.75
CA GLY A 124 -2.62 1.18 4.61
C GLY A 124 -2.37 2.17 5.76
N TYR A 125 -2.58 3.48 5.54
CA TYR A 125 -2.49 4.48 6.60
C TYR A 125 -3.59 4.30 7.65
N ALA A 126 -4.81 4.02 7.20
CA ALA A 126 -5.95 3.80 8.08
C ALA A 126 -5.78 2.54 8.96
N TYR A 127 -5.13 1.48 8.45
CA TYR A 127 -4.71 0.34 9.29
C TYR A 127 -3.79 0.79 10.43
N GLY A 128 -2.80 1.63 10.13
CA GLY A 128 -1.92 2.21 11.16
C GLY A 128 -2.69 3.05 12.19
N LEU A 129 -3.67 3.85 11.76
CA LEU A 129 -4.56 4.60 12.67
C LEU A 129 -5.32 3.66 13.62
N MET A 130 -5.89 2.56 13.10
CA MET A 130 -6.64 1.60 13.90
C MET A 130 -5.74 0.91 14.93
N ILE A 131 -4.57 0.40 14.51
CA ILE A 131 -3.62 -0.26 15.42
C ILE A 131 -3.17 0.71 16.52
N ASN A 132 -2.73 1.90 16.15
CA ASN A 132 -2.30 2.90 17.15
C ASN A 132 -3.42 3.26 18.13
N ARG A 133 -4.68 3.25 17.68
CA ARG A 133 -5.83 3.52 18.56
C ARG A 133 -6.14 2.37 19.50
N PHE A 134 -5.98 1.11 19.08
CA PHE A 134 -6.03 -0.05 19.96
C PHE A 134 -5.01 0.06 21.09
N LEU A 135 -3.77 0.39 20.74
CA LEU A 135 -2.69 0.55 21.71
C LEU A 135 -2.95 1.71 22.68
N ASP A 136 -3.47 2.84 22.20
CA ASP A 136 -3.81 4.01 23.01
C ASP A 136 -4.94 3.71 24.01
N TYR A 137 -6.00 3.03 23.57
CA TYR A 137 -7.06 2.57 24.49
C TYR A 137 -6.55 1.55 25.51
N TYR A 138 -5.76 0.57 25.09
CA TYR A 138 -5.18 -0.41 26.01
C TYR A 138 -4.34 0.27 27.10
N GLN A 139 -3.47 1.21 26.74
CA GLN A 139 -2.66 1.96 27.69
C GLN A 139 -3.51 2.80 28.64
N SER A 140 -4.55 3.45 28.11
CA SER A 140 -5.51 4.22 28.94
C SER A 140 -6.23 3.34 29.94
N LEU A 141 -6.72 2.17 29.53
CA LEU A 141 -7.41 1.20 30.40
C LEU A 141 -6.48 0.62 31.47
N LYS A 142 -5.28 0.20 31.06
CA LYS A 142 -4.27 -0.40 31.95
C LYS A 142 -3.81 0.57 33.04
N ASN A 143 -3.63 1.83 32.70
CA ASN A 143 -3.08 2.85 33.59
C ASN A 143 -4.15 3.76 34.22
N ALA A 144 -5.44 3.52 33.99
CA ALA A 144 -6.56 4.39 34.41
C ALA A 144 -6.29 5.87 34.04
N SER A 145 -5.75 6.12 32.85
CA SER A 145 -5.32 7.44 32.37
C SER A 145 -6.17 7.92 31.21
N ALA A 146 -6.13 9.23 30.91
CA ALA A 146 -6.72 9.77 29.70
C ALA A 146 -6.01 9.25 28.44
N LEU A 147 -6.77 9.15 27.34
CA LEU A 147 -6.21 8.82 26.03
C LEU A 147 -5.17 9.88 25.62
N LYS A 148 -4.06 9.45 25.07
CA LYS A 148 -2.97 10.34 24.61
C LYS A 148 -3.33 11.07 23.33
N ASN A 149 -3.93 10.33 22.39
CA ASN A 149 -4.25 10.85 21.06
C ASN A 149 -5.69 11.37 21.01
N LYS A 150 -5.91 12.36 20.14
CA LYS A 150 -7.27 12.85 19.85
C LYS A 150 -8.10 11.75 19.22
N ALA A 151 -9.40 11.76 19.50
CA ALA A 151 -10.38 10.89 18.86
C ALA A 151 -10.33 10.99 17.32
N PHE A 152 -10.84 9.96 16.66
CA PHE A 152 -11.06 10.01 15.22
C PHE A 152 -11.96 11.18 14.84
N ASP A 153 -11.68 11.79 13.71
CA ASP A 153 -12.55 12.83 13.16
C ASP A 153 -13.77 12.21 12.47
N HIS A 154 -14.81 13.01 12.32
CA HIS A 154 -16.04 12.61 11.64
C HIS A 154 -15.84 12.53 10.12
N PHE A 155 -16.41 11.48 9.50
CA PHE A 155 -16.28 11.22 8.06
C PHE A 155 -16.87 12.33 7.20
N GLU A 156 -17.90 13.03 7.70
CA GLU A 156 -18.54 14.16 7.02
C GLU A 156 -17.56 15.31 6.73
N LYS A 157 -16.51 15.47 7.53
CA LYS A 157 -15.46 16.46 7.24
C LYS A 157 -14.69 16.09 5.97
N PHE A 158 -14.38 14.82 5.80
CA PHE A 158 -13.74 14.33 4.58
C PHE A 158 -14.66 14.52 3.36
N LEU A 159 -15.94 14.15 3.48
CA LEU A 159 -16.91 14.36 2.40
C LEU A 159 -17.05 15.84 2.01
N ALA A 160 -17.05 16.75 2.99
CA ALA A 160 -17.12 18.19 2.73
C ALA A 160 -15.86 18.70 1.99
N ASP A 161 -14.67 18.19 2.35
CA ASP A 161 -13.42 18.52 1.65
C ASP A 161 -13.43 17.99 0.21
N GLU A 162 -13.89 16.77 -0.01
CA GLU A 162 -14.07 16.15 -1.33
C GLU A 162 -15.04 16.93 -2.21
N GLN A 163 -16.22 17.24 -1.70
CA GLN A 163 -17.23 18.03 -2.44
C GLN A 163 -16.69 19.41 -2.82
N ARG A 164 -15.96 20.07 -1.91
CA ARG A 164 -15.35 21.37 -2.17
C ARG A 164 -14.28 21.26 -3.27
N TYR A 165 -13.45 20.21 -3.24
CA TYR A 165 -12.48 19.99 -4.29
C TYR A 165 -13.15 19.74 -5.64
N LEU A 166 -14.12 18.82 -5.71
CA LEU A 166 -14.82 18.48 -6.96
C LEU A 166 -15.59 19.67 -7.58
N ALA A 167 -16.07 20.61 -6.74
CA ALA A 167 -16.73 21.83 -7.19
C ALA A 167 -15.74 22.98 -7.54
N SER A 168 -14.44 22.76 -7.34
CA SER A 168 -13.43 23.81 -7.57
C SER A 168 -12.89 23.79 -9.00
N PRO A 169 -12.38 24.93 -9.50
CA PRO A 169 -11.64 24.95 -10.77
C PRO A 169 -10.40 24.05 -10.77
N LYS A 170 -9.86 23.76 -9.58
CA LYS A 170 -8.69 22.88 -9.43
C LYS A 170 -8.95 21.45 -9.92
N ALA A 171 -10.17 20.92 -9.69
CA ALA A 171 -10.51 19.57 -10.15
C ALA A 171 -10.41 19.43 -11.68
N GLU A 172 -10.93 20.42 -12.44
CA GLU A 172 -10.82 20.40 -13.90
C GLU A 172 -9.38 20.65 -14.38
N GLN A 173 -8.63 21.54 -13.72
CA GLN A 173 -7.20 21.75 -14.00
C GLN A 173 -6.39 20.48 -13.78
N ASP A 174 -6.69 19.71 -12.73
CA ASP A 174 -6.01 18.45 -12.44
C ASP A 174 -6.33 17.39 -13.53
N LEU A 175 -7.59 17.26 -13.93
CA LEU A 175 -7.96 16.36 -15.02
C LEU A 175 -7.31 16.76 -16.36
N GLN A 176 -7.23 18.06 -16.65
CA GLN A 176 -6.55 18.55 -17.85
C GLN A 176 -5.06 18.25 -17.83
N PHE A 177 -4.40 18.43 -16.68
CA PHE A 177 -2.99 18.03 -16.51
C PHE A 177 -2.77 16.55 -16.85
N TRP A 178 -3.67 15.68 -16.38
CA TRP A 178 -3.55 14.23 -16.65
C TRP A 178 -3.80 13.90 -18.13
N ARG A 179 -4.77 14.52 -18.78
CA ARG A 179 -4.98 14.38 -20.24
C ARG A 179 -3.74 14.75 -21.05
N GLU A 180 -3.10 15.86 -20.71
CA GLU A 180 -1.92 16.36 -21.44
C GLU A 180 -0.66 15.53 -21.18
N ASN A 181 -0.50 14.98 -19.98
CA ASN A 181 0.72 14.27 -19.57
C ASN A 181 0.66 12.76 -19.72
N PHE A 182 -0.53 12.17 -19.87
CA PHE A 182 -0.74 10.72 -19.92
C PHE A 182 -1.72 10.31 -21.03
N SER A 183 -1.46 10.74 -22.28
CA SER A 183 -2.19 10.25 -23.45
C SER A 183 -1.87 8.78 -23.73
N HIS A 184 -2.73 8.08 -24.49
CA HIS A 184 -2.52 6.70 -24.94
C HIS A 184 -1.17 6.47 -25.62
N GLU A 185 -0.66 7.45 -26.36
CA GLU A 185 0.64 7.39 -27.01
C GLU A 185 1.83 7.28 -26.02
N LEU A 186 1.58 7.62 -24.77
CA LEU A 186 2.55 7.64 -23.69
C LEU A 186 2.53 6.38 -22.82
N ALA A 187 1.58 5.48 -23.05
CA ALA A 187 1.51 4.21 -22.34
C ALA A 187 2.56 3.21 -22.87
N PRO A 188 3.11 2.33 -22.01
CA PRO A 188 4.11 1.34 -22.41
C PRO A 188 3.55 0.37 -23.45
N LYS A 189 4.05 0.39 -24.68
CA LYS A 189 3.49 -0.34 -25.83
C LYS A 189 3.42 -1.86 -25.66
N LYS A 190 4.36 -2.48 -24.96
CA LYS A 190 4.42 -3.93 -24.77
C LYS A 190 3.38 -4.44 -23.75
N ARG A 191 3.01 -3.63 -22.75
CA ARG A 191 2.08 -4.01 -21.68
C ARG A 191 0.61 -3.84 -22.06
N LEU A 192 0.29 -2.92 -22.96
CA LEU A 192 -1.07 -2.72 -23.49
C LEU A 192 -1.64 -3.95 -24.25
N LYS A 193 -0.80 -4.92 -24.61
CA LYS A 193 -1.24 -6.16 -25.30
C LYS A 193 -1.63 -7.27 -24.32
N ARG A 194 -1.31 -7.16 -23.03
CA ARG A 194 -1.72 -8.14 -22.02
C ARG A 194 -3.12 -7.76 -21.51
N LYS A 195 -4.15 -8.51 -21.93
CA LYS A 195 -5.44 -8.50 -21.27
C LYS A 195 -5.24 -9.11 -19.89
N LEU A 196 -5.25 -8.29 -18.84
CA LEU A 196 -5.31 -8.80 -17.49
C LEU A 196 -6.67 -9.40 -17.26
N LYS A 197 -6.71 -10.64 -16.82
CA LYS A 197 -7.97 -11.34 -16.58
C LYS A 197 -8.63 -10.82 -15.29
N GLN A 198 -8.00 -10.90 -14.16
CA GLN A 198 -8.53 -10.42 -12.87
C GLN A 198 -7.36 -10.01 -11.97
N PRO A 199 -7.43 -8.88 -11.24
CA PRO A 199 -6.46 -8.60 -10.21
C PRO A 199 -6.53 -9.68 -9.12
N PHE A 200 -5.39 -10.02 -8.52
CA PHE A 200 -5.28 -10.96 -7.42
C PHE A 200 -4.69 -10.26 -6.21
N TYR A 201 -5.01 -10.77 -5.01
CA TYR A 201 -4.45 -10.27 -3.76
C TYR A 201 -3.31 -11.15 -3.22
N GLN A 202 -3.10 -12.33 -3.78
CA GLN A 202 -2.03 -13.27 -3.43
C GLN A 202 -1.26 -13.71 -4.67
N GLY A 203 0.04 -13.86 -4.50
CA GLY A 203 0.95 -14.32 -5.53
C GLY A 203 2.32 -14.66 -4.93
N PRO A 204 3.31 -14.99 -5.75
CA PRO A 204 4.66 -15.17 -5.27
C PRO A 204 5.18 -13.90 -4.61
N ARG A 205 5.89 -14.03 -3.50
CA ARG A 205 6.44 -12.94 -2.71
C ARG A 205 7.91 -13.17 -2.41
N TYR A 206 8.68 -12.09 -2.49
CA TYR A 206 10.05 -12.01 -1.98
C TYR A 206 10.19 -10.79 -1.09
N GLU A 207 11.04 -10.91 -0.09
CA GLU A 207 11.30 -9.82 0.83
C GLU A 207 12.74 -9.85 1.35
N GLU A 208 13.27 -8.69 1.68
CA GLU A 208 14.63 -8.54 2.17
C GLU A 208 14.77 -7.33 3.09
N VAL A 209 15.49 -7.50 4.18
CA VAL A 209 16.03 -6.38 4.96
C VAL A 209 17.31 -5.92 4.24
N ILE A 210 17.36 -4.66 3.85
CA ILE A 210 18.53 -4.10 3.16
C ILE A 210 19.74 -4.18 4.09
N ASP A 211 20.85 -4.70 3.58
CA ASP A 211 22.10 -4.74 4.34
C ASP A 211 22.57 -3.34 4.75
N TRP A 212 23.28 -3.27 5.87
CA TRP A 212 23.65 -2.00 6.48
C TRP A 212 24.49 -1.11 5.58
N GLU A 213 25.43 -1.68 4.83
CA GLU A 213 26.29 -0.92 3.92
C GLU A 213 25.48 -0.27 2.80
N THR A 214 24.59 -1.04 2.15
CA THR A 214 23.68 -0.56 1.11
C THR A 214 22.77 0.55 1.66
N GLN A 215 22.19 0.35 2.84
CA GLN A 215 21.33 1.36 3.48
C GLN A 215 22.09 2.66 3.80
N GLN A 216 23.33 2.58 4.28
CA GLN A 216 24.14 3.77 4.55
C GLN A 216 24.45 4.56 3.27
N LYS A 217 24.80 3.88 2.18
CA LYS A 217 25.05 4.53 0.88
C LYS A 217 23.77 5.21 0.34
N MET A 218 22.62 4.54 0.45
CA MET A 218 21.33 5.13 0.08
C MET A 218 21.00 6.38 0.91
N ASN A 219 21.17 6.29 2.22
CA ASN A 219 20.90 7.40 3.14
C ASN A 219 21.85 8.58 2.89
N ALA A 220 23.12 8.33 2.60
CA ALA A 220 24.10 9.37 2.28
C ALA A 220 23.71 10.12 0.98
N LEU A 221 23.36 9.40 -0.09
CA LEU A 221 22.90 10.00 -1.34
C LEU A 221 21.58 10.77 -1.14
N ALA A 222 20.64 10.19 -0.43
CA ALA A 222 19.35 10.82 -0.14
C ALA A 222 19.54 12.12 0.68
N ALA A 223 20.41 12.10 1.70
CA ALA A 223 20.74 13.28 2.51
C ALA A 223 21.42 14.38 1.67
N GLU A 224 22.37 14.03 0.80
CA GLU A 224 23.01 14.97 -0.13
C GLU A 224 21.98 15.68 -1.00
N LEU A 225 21.01 14.93 -1.51
CA LEU A 225 19.95 15.44 -2.38
C LEU A 225 18.77 16.06 -1.62
N LYS A 226 18.73 15.95 -0.28
CA LYS A 226 17.62 16.35 0.59
C LYS A 226 16.30 15.66 0.20
N LEU A 227 16.37 14.38 -0.11
CA LEU A 227 15.27 13.53 -0.54
C LEU A 227 15.14 12.31 0.39
N PRO A 228 13.97 11.66 0.46
CA PRO A 228 13.84 10.37 1.16
C PRO A 228 14.62 9.25 0.46
N SER A 229 15.16 8.28 1.21
CA SER A 229 15.88 7.11 0.66
C SER A 229 15.02 6.29 -0.31
N ALA A 230 13.69 6.27 -0.12
CA ALA A 230 12.75 5.63 -1.02
C ALA A 230 12.86 6.15 -2.47
N MET A 231 13.22 7.42 -2.66
CA MET A 231 13.41 7.99 -4.00
C MET A 231 14.59 7.33 -4.75
N VAL A 232 15.61 6.87 -4.03
CA VAL A 232 16.72 6.11 -4.62
C VAL A 232 16.23 4.76 -5.12
N VAL A 233 15.45 4.04 -4.30
CA VAL A 233 14.84 2.74 -4.68
C VAL A 233 13.94 2.92 -5.91
N MET A 234 13.08 3.94 -5.90
CA MET A 234 12.18 4.25 -7.02
C MET A 234 12.94 4.59 -8.32
N ALA A 235 14.02 5.36 -8.22
CA ALA A 235 14.85 5.72 -9.38
C ALA A 235 15.56 4.50 -9.99
N VAL A 236 16.11 3.64 -9.14
CA VAL A 236 16.74 2.39 -9.59
C VAL A 236 15.68 1.47 -10.21
N MET A 237 14.48 1.35 -9.60
CA MET A 237 13.40 0.52 -10.15
C MET A 237 12.97 1.03 -11.53
N MET A 238 12.81 2.33 -11.71
CA MET A 238 12.45 2.89 -13.02
C MET A 238 13.51 2.58 -14.07
N SER A 239 14.79 2.78 -13.74
CA SER A 239 15.90 2.46 -14.65
C SER A 239 15.97 0.98 -14.96
N TYR A 240 15.69 0.12 -13.96
CA TYR A 240 15.60 -1.32 -14.16
C TYR A 240 14.49 -1.70 -15.14
N LEU A 241 13.28 -1.13 -15.01
CA LEU A 241 12.16 -1.36 -15.90
C LEU A 241 12.46 -0.91 -17.34
N VAL A 242 13.08 0.26 -17.51
CA VAL A 242 13.52 0.76 -18.83
C VAL A 242 14.53 -0.20 -19.45
N LYS A 243 15.50 -0.66 -18.65
CA LYS A 243 16.54 -1.57 -19.13
C LYS A 243 15.99 -2.94 -19.54
N GLN A 244 15.08 -3.49 -18.76
CA GLN A 244 14.45 -4.78 -19.04
C GLN A 244 13.53 -4.73 -20.27
N SER A 245 12.71 -3.70 -20.39
CA SER A 245 11.75 -3.57 -21.48
C SER A 245 12.35 -3.03 -22.78
N GLY A 246 13.45 -2.28 -22.68
CA GLY A 246 14.00 -1.48 -23.79
C GLY A 246 13.10 -0.31 -24.21
N ASP A 247 12.09 0.03 -23.40
CA ASP A 247 11.15 1.13 -23.65
C ASP A 247 11.34 2.23 -22.60
N SER A 248 11.79 3.41 -23.04
CA SER A 248 11.98 4.58 -22.17
C SER A 248 10.67 5.17 -21.63
N LYS A 249 9.52 4.71 -22.12
CA LYS A 249 8.19 5.18 -21.70
C LYS A 249 7.63 4.40 -20.50
N GLN A 250 8.49 3.73 -19.72
CA GLN A 250 8.04 3.00 -18.54
C GLN A 250 7.36 3.94 -17.53
N CYS A 251 6.32 3.40 -16.88
CA CYS A 251 5.53 4.08 -15.88
C CYS A 251 5.23 3.11 -14.75
N PHE A 252 5.32 3.56 -13.51
CA PHE A 252 4.82 2.83 -12.36
C PHE A 252 3.82 3.67 -11.55
N GLY A 253 2.96 2.99 -10.79
CA GLY A 253 2.04 3.64 -9.87
C GLY A 253 2.73 3.96 -8.55
N VAL A 254 2.51 5.17 -8.03
CA VAL A 254 2.97 5.56 -6.70
C VAL A 254 1.76 5.86 -5.82
N PRO A 255 1.50 5.04 -4.78
CA PRO A 255 0.47 5.33 -3.81
C PRO A 255 0.77 6.64 -3.06
N MET A 256 -0.20 7.53 -3.07
CA MET A 256 -0.16 8.82 -2.37
C MET A 256 -1.15 8.79 -1.22
N MET A 257 -0.68 9.16 -0.05
CA MET A 257 -1.51 9.22 1.15
C MET A 257 -2.69 10.19 1.02
N SER A 258 -2.52 11.29 0.28
CA SER A 258 -3.51 12.35 -0.01
C SER A 258 -4.21 12.94 1.23
N ARG A 259 -3.60 12.83 2.42
CA ARG A 259 -4.18 13.22 3.72
C ARG A 259 -3.55 14.45 4.34
N LEU A 260 -2.34 14.84 3.93
CA LEU A 260 -1.58 15.89 4.59
C LEU A 260 -2.32 17.23 4.54
N GLY A 261 -2.56 17.82 5.72
CA GLY A 261 -3.26 19.09 5.86
C GLY A 261 -4.79 19.00 5.78
N THR A 262 -5.36 17.78 5.74
CA THR A 262 -6.81 17.54 5.68
C THR A 262 -7.34 16.89 6.96
N ALA A 263 -8.66 16.88 7.14
CA ALA A 263 -9.32 16.20 8.24
C ALA A 263 -9.08 14.68 8.22
N SER A 264 -8.85 14.10 7.04
CA SER A 264 -8.66 12.67 6.84
C SER A 264 -7.42 12.08 7.53
N MET A 265 -6.49 12.93 8.00
CA MET A 265 -5.37 12.49 8.86
C MET A 265 -5.81 11.71 10.11
N ARG A 266 -7.04 11.90 10.58
CA ARG A 266 -7.60 11.20 11.75
C ARG A 266 -8.90 10.48 11.46
N ILE A 267 -9.14 10.08 10.21
CA ILE A 267 -10.32 9.31 9.83
C ILE A 267 -9.86 7.97 9.27
N PRO A 268 -10.20 6.83 9.91
CA PRO A 268 -9.88 5.51 9.38
C PRO A 268 -10.82 5.17 8.20
N CYS A 269 -10.42 5.58 7.00
CA CYS A 269 -11.15 5.34 5.74
C CYS A 269 -10.18 5.20 4.58
N LEU A 270 -10.68 4.88 3.39
CA LEU A 270 -9.91 4.96 2.15
C LEU A 270 -9.79 6.42 1.70
N VAL A 271 -8.56 6.91 1.54
CA VAL A 271 -8.26 8.24 0.97
C VAL A 271 -7.13 8.16 -0.04
N MET A 272 -6.26 7.15 0.07
CA MET A 272 -5.12 7.02 -0.83
C MET A 272 -5.52 7.09 -2.30
N ASN A 273 -4.65 7.65 -3.11
CA ASN A 273 -4.74 7.63 -4.56
C ASN A 273 -3.45 7.03 -5.14
N ILE A 274 -3.48 6.58 -6.38
CA ILE A 274 -2.29 6.09 -7.08
C ILE A 274 -1.97 7.05 -8.21
N LEU A 275 -0.78 7.65 -8.19
CA LEU A 275 -0.33 8.52 -9.25
C LEU A 275 0.57 7.77 -10.23
N PRO A 276 0.32 7.85 -11.52
CA PRO A 276 1.25 7.35 -12.52
C PRO A 276 2.50 8.24 -12.54
N LEU A 277 3.67 7.62 -12.36
CA LEU A 277 4.95 8.30 -12.41
C LEU A 277 5.79 7.74 -13.54
N ARG A 278 6.20 8.62 -14.46
CA ARG A 278 7.02 8.28 -15.61
C ARG A 278 8.31 9.08 -15.58
N LEU A 279 9.43 8.39 -15.76
CA LEU A 279 10.71 9.02 -15.96
C LEU A 279 11.01 9.10 -17.46
N ALA A 280 11.29 10.29 -17.95
CA ALA A 280 11.81 10.49 -19.31
C ALA A 280 13.36 10.45 -19.27
N GLY A 281 13.92 9.33 -18.82
CA GLY A 281 15.36 9.10 -18.82
C GLY A 281 15.83 8.58 -20.15
N THR A 282 17.05 8.98 -20.56
CA THR A 282 17.69 8.52 -21.80
C THR A 282 18.56 7.29 -21.57
N GLY A 283 18.80 6.91 -20.30
CA GLY A 283 19.77 5.90 -19.88
C GLY A 283 21.21 6.41 -19.85
N GLN A 284 21.40 7.70 -20.14
CA GLN A 284 22.72 8.36 -20.09
C GLN A 284 22.96 9.07 -18.75
N GLU A 285 21.98 9.02 -17.86
CA GLU A 285 22.06 9.62 -16.53
C GLU A 285 22.80 8.68 -15.55
N ASN A 286 23.58 9.26 -14.65
CA ASN A 286 24.14 8.58 -13.50
C ASN A 286 23.08 8.46 -12.37
N LEU A 287 23.40 7.78 -11.24
CA LEU A 287 22.43 7.54 -10.17
C LEU A 287 21.87 8.83 -9.59
N LYS A 288 22.73 9.80 -9.31
CA LYS A 288 22.34 11.09 -8.73
C LYS A 288 21.40 11.86 -9.65
N GLU A 289 21.74 11.94 -10.92
CA GLU A 289 20.94 12.60 -11.96
C GLU A 289 19.57 11.92 -12.11
N THR A 290 19.55 10.57 -12.10
CA THR A 290 18.29 9.79 -12.20
C THR A 290 17.38 10.06 -11.00
N VAL A 291 17.93 10.10 -9.78
CA VAL A 291 17.15 10.41 -8.57
C VAL A 291 16.60 11.84 -8.63
N GLN A 292 17.40 12.80 -9.09
CA GLN A 292 16.97 14.19 -9.24
C GLN A 292 15.86 14.36 -10.28
N LEU A 293 15.99 13.70 -11.45
CA LEU A 293 14.96 13.69 -12.49
C LEU A 293 13.64 13.09 -11.98
N LEU A 294 13.72 11.98 -11.24
CA LEU A 294 12.55 11.36 -10.65
C LEU A 294 11.89 12.27 -9.61
N ALA A 295 12.69 12.91 -8.74
CA ALA A 295 12.19 13.84 -7.73
C ALA A 295 11.53 15.07 -8.37
N GLN A 296 12.10 15.61 -9.45
CA GLN A 296 11.48 16.68 -10.24
C GLN A 296 10.13 16.23 -10.79
N ARG A 297 10.09 15.06 -11.43
CA ARG A 297 8.85 14.54 -11.99
C ARG A 297 7.78 14.28 -10.92
N PHE A 298 8.19 13.77 -9.77
CA PHE A 298 7.30 13.59 -8.62
C PHE A 298 6.73 14.93 -8.12
N ALA A 299 7.56 15.98 -8.07
CA ALA A 299 7.13 17.32 -7.68
C ALA A 299 6.13 17.93 -8.68
N GLU A 300 6.22 17.59 -9.98
CA GLU A 300 5.27 18.03 -11.01
C GLU A 300 3.90 17.34 -10.86
N VAL A 301 3.86 16.03 -10.57
CA VAL A 301 2.60 15.26 -10.48
C VAL A 301 1.90 15.40 -9.14
N ARG A 302 2.65 15.60 -8.06
CA ARG A 302 2.12 15.67 -6.68
C ARG A 302 1.01 16.72 -6.47
N PRO A 303 1.05 17.93 -7.03
CA PRO A 303 -0.04 18.93 -6.90
C PRO A 303 -1.38 18.45 -7.47
N HIS A 304 -1.39 17.40 -8.30
CA HIS A 304 -2.56 16.85 -8.99
C HIS A 304 -3.05 15.53 -8.36
N GLN A 305 -2.60 15.23 -7.13
CA GLN A 305 -2.88 13.96 -6.44
C GLN A 305 -4.35 13.76 -6.02
N ASN A 306 -5.16 14.82 -6.03
CA ASN A 306 -6.57 14.76 -5.65
C ASN A 306 -7.49 14.31 -6.79
N SER A 307 -7.02 14.29 -8.04
CA SER A 307 -7.72 13.59 -9.13
C SER A 307 -7.62 12.09 -8.91
N TYR A 308 -8.77 11.44 -8.69
CA TYR A 308 -8.77 10.00 -8.49
C TYR A 308 -8.31 9.23 -9.72
N PHE A 309 -7.55 8.18 -9.49
CA PHE A 309 -7.03 7.29 -10.52
C PHE A 309 -8.14 6.77 -11.45
N GLU A 310 -9.29 6.40 -10.90
CA GLU A 310 -10.44 5.97 -11.70
C GLU A 310 -10.94 7.08 -12.64
N GLN A 311 -10.95 8.36 -12.19
CA GLN A 311 -11.33 9.48 -13.05
C GLN A 311 -10.31 9.71 -14.15
N MET A 312 -9.01 9.60 -13.83
CA MET A 312 -7.94 9.71 -14.83
C MET A 312 -8.13 8.67 -15.94
N ARG A 313 -8.41 7.42 -15.60
CA ARG A 313 -8.62 6.33 -16.57
C ARG A 313 -9.77 6.60 -17.54
N PHE A 314 -10.84 7.27 -17.11
CA PHE A 314 -11.99 7.59 -17.96
C PHE A 314 -11.81 8.82 -18.86
N VAL A 315 -10.81 9.68 -18.59
CA VAL A 315 -10.58 10.88 -19.39
C VAL A 315 -9.41 10.76 -20.37
N LEU A 316 -8.69 9.64 -20.36
CA LEU A 316 -7.58 9.37 -21.28
C LEU A 316 -8.12 8.87 -22.62
N ASP A 317 -7.90 9.61 -23.69
CA ASP A 317 -8.35 9.28 -25.03
C ASP A 317 -7.78 7.92 -25.51
N GLY A 318 -8.68 7.06 -26.03
CA GLY A 318 -8.30 5.74 -26.53
C GLY A 318 -7.90 4.72 -25.47
N PHE A 319 -8.12 5.02 -24.19
CA PHE A 319 -7.85 4.13 -23.07
C PHE A 319 -9.15 3.44 -22.63
N ASP A 320 -9.20 2.10 -22.70
CA ASP A 320 -10.28 1.33 -22.08
C ASP A 320 -9.94 1.09 -20.61
N PRO A 321 -10.68 1.70 -19.67
CA PRO A 321 -10.36 1.58 -18.24
C PRO A 321 -10.57 0.17 -17.66
N PHE A 322 -11.20 -0.74 -18.41
CA PHE A 322 -11.47 -2.11 -17.98
C PHE A 322 -10.49 -3.12 -18.59
N ASP A 323 -9.97 -2.82 -19.78
CA ASP A 323 -9.07 -3.72 -20.54
C ASP A 323 -7.61 -3.28 -20.53
N ASN A 324 -7.31 -2.03 -20.15
CA ASN A 324 -5.96 -1.48 -20.23
C ASN A 324 -5.40 -1.09 -18.85
N ILE A 325 -4.11 -1.36 -18.65
CA ILE A 325 -3.35 -0.93 -17.46
C ILE A 325 -2.65 0.38 -17.80
N LEU A 326 -2.85 1.39 -16.97
CA LEU A 326 -2.23 2.70 -17.16
C LEU A 326 -0.73 2.70 -16.86
N PHE A 327 -0.30 1.90 -15.89
CA PHE A 327 1.10 1.76 -15.48
C PHE A 327 1.43 0.29 -15.18
N GLY A 328 2.72 -0.04 -15.09
CA GLY A 328 3.17 -1.37 -14.70
C GLY A 328 3.11 -1.57 -13.18
N PRO A 329 4.25 -1.84 -12.54
CA PRO A 329 4.28 -2.12 -11.11
C PRO A 329 3.82 -0.92 -10.28
N ILE A 330 3.39 -1.20 -9.06
CA ILE A 330 3.22 -0.19 -8.02
C ILE A 330 4.49 -0.17 -7.16
N VAL A 331 4.98 1.03 -6.83
CA VAL A 331 6.06 1.22 -5.87
C VAL A 331 5.52 2.00 -4.69
N ASN A 332 5.25 1.29 -3.61
CA ASN A 332 4.59 1.81 -2.43
C ASN A 332 5.60 2.11 -1.31
N TRP A 333 5.76 3.37 -0.97
CA TRP A 333 6.57 3.78 0.17
C TRP A 333 5.69 4.00 1.40
N ILE A 334 5.91 3.18 2.44
CA ILE A 334 5.14 3.17 3.68
C ILE A 334 6.06 3.60 4.84
N PRO A 335 6.18 4.92 5.12
CA PRO A 335 7.13 5.45 6.10
C PRO A 335 6.60 5.40 7.55
N TYR A 336 5.69 4.49 7.88
CA TYR A 336 5.02 4.44 9.19
C TYR A 336 5.29 3.08 9.84
N PRO A 337 6.47 2.86 10.47
CA PRO A 337 6.71 1.63 11.21
C PRO A 337 5.81 1.56 12.44
N LEU A 338 5.35 0.35 12.78
CA LEU A 338 4.79 0.10 14.10
C LEU A 338 5.92 0.13 15.15
N PRO A 339 5.64 0.52 16.40
CA PRO A 339 6.62 0.38 17.45
C PRO A 339 6.99 -1.10 17.61
N GLU A 340 8.28 -1.38 17.78
CA GLU A 340 8.78 -2.75 18.04
C GLU A 340 8.31 -3.27 19.39
N TYR A 341 8.23 -2.37 20.39
CA TYR A 341 7.81 -2.70 21.74
C TYR A 341 6.68 -1.81 22.22
N PHE A 342 5.75 -2.43 22.93
CA PHE A 342 4.62 -1.74 23.55
C PHE A 342 4.26 -2.39 24.89
N GLU A 343 4.34 -1.63 26.00
CA GLU A 343 3.95 -2.07 27.36
C GLU A 343 4.63 -3.37 27.81
N GLY A 344 5.87 -3.60 27.37
CA GLY A 344 6.65 -4.81 27.65
C GLY A 344 6.39 -5.97 26.68
N CYS A 345 5.52 -5.78 25.71
CA CYS A 345 5.28 -6.76 24.64
C CYS A 345 6.11 -6.40 23.40
N HIS A 346 6.62 -7.41 22.71
CA HIS A 346 7.20 -7.29 21.38
C HIS A 346 6.10 -7.39 20.32
N LEU A 347 6.09 -6.46 19.36
CA LEU A 347 5.10 -6.41 18.28
C LEU A 347 5.73 -6.79 16.95
N THR A 348 5.14 -7.77 16.28
CA THR A 348 5.53 -8.14 14.91
C THR A 348 4.33 -8.08 13.98
N LYS A 349 4.47 -7.30 12.88
CA LYS A 349 3.41 -7.17 11.88
C LYS A 349 3.79 -7.86 10.58
N THR A 350 2.87 -8.66 10.05
CA THR A 350 2.96 -9.30 8.73
C THR A 350 1.76 -8.87 7.88
N THR A 351 2.00 -8.36 6.70
CA THR A 351 0.94 -8.09 5.72
C THR A 351 0.57 -9.39 5.03
N ILE A 352 -0.67 -9.86 5.23
CA ILE A 352 -1.20 -11.08 4.61
C ILE A 352 -1.72 -10.77 3.21
N SER A 353 -2.39 -9.62 3.06
CA SER A 353 -2.85 -9.14 1.75
C SER A 353 -2.74 -7.63 1.66
N ALA A 354 -2.11 -7.15 0.59
CA ALA A 354 -1.98 -5.72 0.32
C ALA A 354 -3.13 -5.16 -0.56
N GLY A 355 -4.04 -6.02 -1.04
CA GLY A 355 -5.10 -5.65 -1.97
C GLY A 355 -4.79 -6.06 -3.42
N PRO A 356 -5.40 -5.41 -4.41
CA PRO A 356 -5.34 -5.86 -5.80
C PRO A 356 -3.96 -5.67 -6.43
N ILE A 357 -3.37 -6.76 -6.91
CA ILE A 357 -2.10 -6.77 -7.64
C ILE A 357 -2.43 -6.94 -9.13
N GLU A 358 -2.07 -5.95 -9.96
CA GLU A 358 -2.29 -5.99 -11.41
C GLU A 358 -1.05 -6.43 -12.20
N ASP A 359 0.15 -6.24 -11.66
CA ASP A 359 1.44 -6.65 -12.27
C ASP A 359 2.33 -7.21 -11.15
N PHE A 360 3.23 -6.40 -10.59
CA PHE A 360 3.87 -6.65 -9.30
C PHE A 360 3.95 -5.35 -8.50
N ASP A 361 3.94 -5.48 -7.19
CA ASP A 361 3.96 -4.38 -6.27
C ASP A 361 5.21 -4.45 -5.40
N ILE A 362 5.91 -3.32 -5.23
CA ILE A 362 7.05 -3.21 -4.34
C ILE A 362 6.66 -2.35 -3.15
N ALA A 363 6.76 -2.92 -1.96
CA ALA A 363 6.63 -2.21 -0.71
C ALA A 363 8.01 -1.80 -0.19
N ILE A 364 8.16 -0.52 0.15
CA ILE A 364 9.35 0.06 0.79
C ILE A 364 8.90 0.47 2.18
N THR A 365 9.38 -0.21 3.22
CA THR A 365 9.00 0.07 4.61
C THR A 365 10.23 0.14 5.49
N ASN A 366 10.05 0.66 6.70
CA ASN A 366 11.05 0.55 7.75
C ASN A 366 10.58 -0.50 8.77
N LYS A 367 11.48 -1.37 9.19
CA LYS A 367 11.27 -2.34 10.29
C LYS A 367 12.40 -2.17 11.31
N PHE A 368 12.10 -2.39 12.57
CA PHE A 368 13.13 -2.52 13.59
C PHE A 368 13.69 -3.93 13.54
N VAL A 369 15.03 -4.02 13.55
CA VAL A 369 15.78 -5.27 13.65
C VAL A 369 16.83 -5.05 14.72
N ASP A 370 16.74 -5.78 15.82
CA ASP A 370 17.63 -5.61 16.99
C ASP A 370 17.69 -4.17 17.52
N GLY A 371 16.54 -3.48 17.56
CA GLY A 371 16.42 -2.08 18.00
C GLY A 371 16.94 -1.04 17.01
N VAL A 372 17.39 -1.44 15.82
CA VAL A 372 17.89 -0.55 14.77
C VAL A 372 16.87 -0.48 13.63
N GLU A 373 16.50 0.75 13.23
CA GLU A 373 15.62 0.96 12.10
C GLU A 373 16.29 0.56 10.78
N ARG A 374 15.72 -0.41 10.09
CA ARG A 374 16.24 -0.96 8.84
C ARG A 374 15.23 -0.79 7.73
N LEU A 375 15.74 -0.50 6.54
CA LEU A 375 14.90 -0.50 5.35
C LEU A 375 14.58 -1.94 4.96
N TYR A 376 13.32 -2.18 4.72
CA TYR A 376 12.76 -3.47 4.31
C TYR A 376 12.05 -3.29 2.98
N LEU A 377 12.39 -4.15 2.04
CA LEU A 377 11.75 -4.19 0.72
C LEU A 377 11.02 -5.53 0.56
N ALA A 378 9.84 -5.48 -0.02
CA ALA A 378 9.10 -6.67 -0.42
C ALA A 378 8.56 -6.49 -1.84
N VAL A 379 8.45 -7.58 -2.60
CA VAL A 379 7.79 -7.61 -3.90
C VAL A 379 6.73 -8.70 -3.91
N ASP A 380 5.53 -8.34 -4.33
CA ASP A 380 4.39 -9.24 -4.54
C ASP A 380 4.08 -9.30 -6.03
N GLY A 381 4.06 -10.48 -6.61
CA GLY A 381 3.77 -10.66 -8.05
C GLY A 381 2.36 -11.18 -8.30
N HIS A 382 1.76 -10.77 -9.43
CA HIS A 382 0.48 -11.31 -9.87
C HIS A 382 0.66 -12.79 -10.28
N LYS A 383 -0.09 -13.71 -9.65
CA LYS A 383 0.11 -15.17 -9.77
C LYS A 383 -0.07 -15.76 -11.17
N GLU A 384 -0.80 -15.08 -12.06
CA GLU A 384 -0.95 -15.51 -13.46
C GLU A 384 0.17 -14.98 -14.36
N LEU A 385 0.92 -13.96 -13.91
CA LEU A 385 2.00 -13.34 -14.66
C LEU A 385 3.37 -13.84 -14.21
N TYR A 386 3.49 -14.17 -12.94
CA TYR A 386 4.75 -14.58 -12.31
C TYR A 386 4.57 -15.88 -11.53
N ASN A 387 5.43 -16.84 -11.77
CA ASN A 387 5.68 -17.90 -10.81
C ASN A 387 6.77 -17.45 -9.82
N VAL A 388 7.04 -18.27 -8.81
CA VAL A 388 8.04 -17.97 -7.77
C VAL A 388 9.42 -17.73 -8.39
N GLU A 389 9.84 -18.56 -9.34
CA GLU A 389 11.16 -18.45 -9.99
C GLU A 389 11.30 -17.15 -10.80
N ALA A 390 10.32 -16.85 -11.66
CA ALA A 390 10.36 -15.65 -12.50
C ALA A 390 10.35 -14.37 -11.65
N LEU A 391 9.53 -14.28 -10.61
CA LEU A 391 9.55 -13.13 -9.70
C LEU A 391 10.88 -13.03 -8.95
N GLY A 392 11.44 -14.19 -8.52
CA GLY A 392 12.73 -14.25 -7.86
C GLY A 392 13.88 -13.75 -8.73
N GLU A 393 13.91 -14.11 -10.02
CA GLU A 393 14.89 -13.58 -10.96
C GLU A 393 14.80 -12.06 -11.09
N TYR A 394 13.58 -11.52 -11.23
CA TYR A 394 13.34 -10.07 -11.25
C TYR A 394 13.84 -9.39 -9.99
N TRP A 395 13.51 -9.97 -8.85
CA TRP A 395 13.89 -9.43 -7.55
C TRP A 395 15.40 -9.39 -7.36
N HIS A 396 16.09 -10.51 -7.64
CA HIS A 396 17.54 -10.60 -7.48
C HIS A 396 18.28 -9.68 -8.45
N ASP A 397 17.81 -9.55 -9.69
CA ASP A 397 18.40 -8.66 -10.67
C ASP A 397 18.22 -7.17 -10.29
N PHE A 398 17.04 -6.81 -9.79
CA PHE A 398 16.78 -5.47 -9.26
C PHE A 398 17.67 -5.17 -8.05
N MET A 399 17.75 -6.07 -7.07
CA MET A 399 18.58 -5.89 -5.88
C MET A 399 20.06 -5.81 -6.23
N ARG A 400 20.52 -6.59 -7.20
CA ARG A 400 21.88 -6.51 -7.75
C ARG A 400 22.13 -5.15 -8.37
N MET A 401 21.19 -4.63 -9.18
CA MET A 401 21.31 -3.29 -9.78
C MET A 401 21.39 -2.20 -8.71
N LEU A 402 20.55 -2.25 -7.69
CA LEU A 402 20.56 -1.30 -6.59
C LEU A 402 21.93 -1.25 -5.91
N ARG A 403 22.48 -2.42 -5.54
CA ARG A 403 23.79 -2.51 -4.89
C ARG A 403 24.93 -2.05 -5.78
N LEU A 404 24.97 -2.50 -7.03
CA LEU A 404 26.02 -2.11 -7.98
C LEU A 404 26.00 -0.60 -8.25
N TRP A 405 24.84 -0.01 -8.48
CA TRP A 405 24.75 1.41 -8.80
C TRP A 405 25.11 2.29 -7.58
N LEU A 406 24.78 1.86 -6.38
CA LEU A 406 25.22 2.53 -5.15
C LEU A 406 26.74 2.40 -4.89
N GLN A 407 27.37 1.35 -5.40
CA GLN A 407 28.84 1.21 -5.35
C GLN A 407 29.54 2.07 -6.43
N GLN A 408 28.89 2.32 -7.55
CA GLN A 408 29.41 3.04 -8.72
C GLN A 408 28.41 4.12 -9.16
N PRO A 409 28.13 5.14 -8.30
CA PRO A 409 27.03 6.09 -8.55
C PRO A 409 27.25 6.99 -9.77
N GLU A 410 28.48 7.16 -10.23
CA GLU A 410 28.82 7.92 -11.44
C GLU A 410 28.64 7.12 -12.74
N GLN A 411 28.44 5.81 -12.65
CA GLN A 411 28.20 4.98 -13.82
C GLN A 411 26.84 5.29 -14.46
N LEU A 412 26.79 5.35 -15.79
CA LEU A 412 25.55 5.61 -16.50
C LEU A 412 24.61 4.39 -16.45
N ALA A 413 23.30 4.63 -16.37
CA ALA A 413 22.30 3.57 -16.24
C ALA A 413 22.40 2.49 -17.33
N ASN A 414 22.69 2.87 -18.59
CA ASN A 414 22.84 1.93 -19.69
C ASN A 414 24.13 1.09 -19.64
N GLN A 415 25.15 1.54 -18.91
CA GLN A 415 26.44 0.84 -18.77
C GLN A 415 26.44 -0.20 -17.65
N LEU A 416 25.45 -0.19 -16.76
CA LEU A 416 25.34 -1.19 -15.71
C LEU A 416 25.11 -2.58 -16.33
N SER A 417 25.99 -3.53 -16.01
CA SER A 417 25.95 -4.89 -16.56
C SER A 417 24.89 -5.75 -15.86
N ILE A 418 23.68 -5.77 -16.40
CA ILE A 418 22.58 -6.63 -15.94
C ILE A 418 22.04 -7.35 -17.18
N GLU A 419 21.96 -8.66 -17.13
CA GLU A 419 21.45 -9.46 -18.24
C GLU A 419 19.96 -9.16 -18.48
N LYS A 420 19.55 -9.12 -19.75
CA LYS A 420 18.13 -9.03 -20.12
C LYS A 420 17.47 -10.38 -19.89
N LYS A 421 16.46 -10.44 -19.04
CA LYS A 421 15.70 -11.66 -18.75
C LYS A 421 14.18 -11.44 -18.72
N LEU A 422 13.64 -10.52 -19.53
CA LEU A 422 12.19 -10.46 -19.67
C LEU A 422 11.72 -11.61 -20.57
N PRO A 423 10.76 -12.45 -20.13
CA PRO A 423 10.02 -13.28 -21.06
C PRO A 423 9.23 -12.38 -22.03
N ASP A 424 9.22 -12.79 -23.29
CA ASP A 424 8.53 -12.12 -24.39
C ASP A 424 7.02 -11.97 -24.18
#